data_a2da8731fd3ff2a93f3959e99d5af6d2
#
_entry.id   a2da8731fd3ff2a93f3959e99d5af6d2
#
_cell.length_a   1.000
_cell.length_b   1.000
_cell.length_c   1.000
_cell.angle_alpha   90.00
_cell.angle_beta   90.00
_cell.angle_gamma   90.00
#
_symmetry.space_group_name_H-M   'P 1'
#
loop_
_entity.id
_entity.type
_entity.pdbx_description
1 polymer ?
#
loop_
_entity_poly.entity_id
_entity_poly.type
_entity_poly.pdbx_seq_one_letter_code
_entity_poly.pdbx_strand_id
1 'polypeptide(L)'
;MKLRKIEPIQQKTGSRPRACFFIFLLSAAAPTAGLHFTKELLQQIADMGVKIGYVTLHVGLGTFRPVKEDEIEDHPMHSEFCIIPEETARMVNETKANGGRVVCIGTTSCRTVESFADADGTLRAQSGWTDIFIYPGYKFKCMDALVTNFHLPESTLIMLVSALAGREHILNAYKIAVENRYRFFSFGDAMFIADGLDAGSAE
;
A
#
# COMPACT_ATOMS: atom_id res chain seq x y z
N MET A 1 13.14 -15.83 -2.76
CA MET A 1 12.10 -15.21 -1.91
C MET A 1 10.90 -16.16 -1.92
N LYS A 2 10.59 -16.84 -0.81
CA LYS A 2 9.43 -17.74 -0.72
C LYS A 2 8.21 -16.91 -0.38
N LEU A 3 7.20 -16.89 -1.25
CA LEU A 3 5.87 -16.36 -0.91
C LEU A 3 5.27 -17.31 0.14
N ARG A 4 5.05 -16.82 1.35
CA ARG A 4 4.40 -17.61 2.42
C ARG A 4 2.92 -17.25 2.47
N LYS A 5 2.05 -18.26 2.64
CA LYS A 5 0.72 -18.08 3.21
C LYS A 5 0.88 -17.37 4.55
N ILE A 6 0.02 -16.40 4.81
CA ILE A 6 -0.05 -15.74 6.12
C ILE A 6 -0.50 -16.80 7.12
N GLU A 7 0.45 -17.34 7.89
CA GLU A 7 0.15 -18.13 9.08
C GLU A 7 -0.08 -17.19 10.27
N PRO A 8 -0.88 -17.57 11.26
CA PRO A 8 -1.12 -16.74 12.43
C PRO A 8 0.19 -16.42 13.13
N ILE A 9 0.42 -15.14 13.38
CA ILE A 9 1.62 -14.60 14.01
C ILE A 9 1.70 -15.16 15.43
N GLN A 10 2.61 -16.11 15.68
CA GLN A 10 2.98 -16.49 17.04
C GLN A 10 3.78 -15.34 17.68
N GLN A 11 3.28 -14.84 18.79
CA GLN A 11 3.96 -13.83 19.60
C GLN A 11 5.30 -14.37 20.10
N LYS A 12 6.41 -13.89 19.55
CA LYS A 12 7.71 -13.99 20.25
C LYS A 12 7.73 -12.89 21.32
N THR A 13 7.66 -13.31 22.56
CA THR A 13 7.81 -12.46 23.75
C THR A 13 9.20 -11.83 23.76
N GLY A 14 9.28 -10.49 23.76
CA GLY A 14 10.54 -9.79 24.05
C GLY A 14 10.77 -8.43 23.43
N SER A 15 10.10 -8.03 22.37
CA SER A 15 10.15 -6.65 21.85
C SER A 15 8.77 -6.03 21.91
N ARG A 16 8.67 -4.80 22.45
CA ARG A 16 7.40 -4.03 22.35
C ARG A 16 6.99 -4.00 20.89
N PRO A 17 5.75 -4.38 20.53
CA PRO A 17 5.30 -4.30 19.15
C PRO A 17 5.45 -2.83 18.71
N ARG A 18 6.27 -2.59 17.69
CA ARG A 18 6.30 -1.26 17.06
C ARG A 18 4.90 -1.00 16.56
N ALA A 19 4.27 0.08 17.03
CA ALA A 19 2.94 0.44 16.61
C ALA A 19 2.87 0.42 15.08
N CYS A 20 1.97 -0.38 14.52
CA CYS A 20 1.67 -0.38 13.09
C CYS A 20 0.33 0.34 12.89
N PHE A 21 0.21 1.02 11.77
CA PHE A 21 -1.00 1.72 11.40
C PHE A 21 -1.45 1.25 10.02
N PHE A 22 -2.71 0.81 9.90
CA PHE A 22 -3.31 0.37 8.66
C PHE A 22 -4.24 1.44 8.13
N ILE A 23 -4.05 1.85 6.87
CA ILE A 23 -4.90 2.84 6.19
C ILE A 23 -5.75 2.11 5.16
N PHE A 24 -7.06 2.20 5.32
CA PHE A 24 -8.05 1.68 4.39
C PHE A 24 -8.66 2.78 3.56
N LEU A 25 -9.10 2.43 2.36
CA LEU A 25 -9.77 3.31 1.43
C LEU A 25 -11.29 3.14 1.50
N LEU A 26 -12.00 4.27 1.53
CA LEU A 26 -13.41 4.36 1.15
C LEU A 26 -13.46 5.01 -0.24
N SER A 27 -13.85 4.27 -1.27
CA SER A 27 -13.89 4.76 -2.65
C SER A 27 -15.15 4.28 -3.38
N ALA A 28 -15.53 5.02 -4.42
CA ALA A 28 -16.56 4.58 -5.37
C ALA A 28 -16.13 3.35 -6.20
N ALA A 29 -14.83 3.17 -6.45
CA ALA A 29 -14.28 1.91 -6.93
C ALA A 29 -14.00 1.00 -5.73
N ALA A 30 -14.37 -0.28 -5.81
CA ALA A 30 -14.14 -1.24 -4.73
C ALA A 30 -12.64 -1.29 -4.37
N PRO A 31 -12.28 -1.06 -3.09
CA PRO A 31 -10.90 -1.16 -2.64
C PRO A 31 -10.50 -2.63 -2.55
N THR A 32 -10.18 -3.25 -3.69
CA THR A 32 -10.02 -4.71 -3.81
C THR A 32 -8.99 -5.29 -2.86
N ALA A 33 -7.89 -4.58 -2.57
CA ALA A 33 -6.94 -4.97 -1.54
C ALA A 33 -7.56 -4.97 -0.13
N GLY A 34 -8.49 -4.06 0.15
CA GLY A 34 -9.22 -4.01 1.42
C GLY A 34 -10.15 -5.20 1.64
N LEU A 35 -10.62 -5.85 0.57
CA LEU A 35 -11.51 -7.01 0.66
C LEU A 35 -10.82 -8.26 1.26
N HIS A 36 -9.49 -8.29 1.32
CA HIS A 36 -8.75 -9.33 2.02
C HIS A 36 -8.89 -9.25 3.56
N PHE A 37 -9.38 -8.12 4.08
CA PHE A 37 -9.51 -7.87 5.51
C PHE A 37 -10.97 -7.99 5.93
N THR A 38 -11.33 -9.13 6.54
CA THR A 38 -12.66 -9.29 7.14
C THR A 38 -12.78 -8.44 8.41
N LYS A 39 -14.01 -8.22 8.89
CA LYS A 39 -14.24 -7.48 10.14
C LYS A 39 -13.55 -8.15 11.33
N GLU A 40 -13.56 -9.48 11.34
CA GLU A 40 -12.91 -10.29 12.38
C GLU A 40 -11.40 -10.14 12.36
N LEU A 41 -10.78 -10.14 11.16
CA LEU A 41 -9.34 -9.91 11.01
C LEU A 41 -8.96 -8.49 11.43
N LEU A 42 -9.76 -7.48 11.06
CA LEU A 42 -9.55 -6.10 11.50
C LEU A 42 -9.61 -5.97 13.02
N GLN A 43 -10.57 -6.65 13.66
CA GLN A 43 -10.67 -6.66 15.12
C GLN A 43 -9.44 -7.31 15.76
N GLN A 44 -8.98 -8.46 15.25
CA GLN A 44 -7.77 -9.12 15.74
C GLN A 44 -6.54 -8.21 15.61
N ILE A 45 -6.41 -7.49 14.49
CA ILE A 45 -5.32 -6.52 14.26
C ILE A 45 -5.41 -5.38 15.27
N ALA A 46 -6.61 -4.84 15.52
CA ALA A 46 -6.82 -3.79 16.51
C ALA A 46 -6.52 -4.25 17.93
N ASP A 47 -6.89 -5.47 18.29
CA ASP A 47 -6.61 -6.09 19.61
C ASP A 47 -5.09 -6.28 19.86
N MET A 48 -4.29 -6.35 18.78
CA MET A 48 -2.82 -6.35 18.86
C MET A 48 -2.24 -4.94 19.09
N GLY A 49 -3.07 -3.90 19.21
CA GLY A 49 -2.65 -2.51 19.40
C GLY A 49 -2.32 -1.77 18.10
N VAL A 50 -2.67 -2.33 16.95
CA VAL A 50 -2.51 -1.67 15.65
C VAL A 50 -3.64 -0.68 15.44
N LYS A 51 -3.32 0.58 15.13
CA LYS A 51 -4.31 1.60 14.83
C LYS A 51 -4.82 1.42 13.39
N ILE A 52 -6.13 1.60 13.17
CA ILE A 52 -6.76 1.49 11.86
C ILE A 52 -7.37 2.85 11.51
N GLY A 53 -6.98 3.40 10.37
CA GLY A 53 -7.52 4.65 9.84
C GLY A 53 -8.00 4.52 8.40
N TYR A 54 -8.77 5.51 7.97
CA TYR A 54 -9.41 5.50 6.66
C TYR A 54 -9.09 6.79 5.91
N VAL A 55 -8.92 6.66 4.60
CA VAL A 55 -8.82 7.78 3.66
C VAL A 55 -9.83 7.56 2.54
N THR A 56 -10.16 8.61 1.78
CA THR A 56 -11.06 8.51 0.63
C THR A 56 -10.31 8.93 -0.63
N LEU A 57 -10.47 8.17 -1.70
CA LEU A 57 -10.04 8.55 -3.05
C LEU A 57 -11.19 8.28 -4.01
N HIS A 58 -11.61 9.31 -4.74
CA HIS A 58 -12.57 9.18 -5.83
C HIS A 58 -11.81 8.80 -7.10
N VAL A 59 -11.70 7.49 -7.36
CA VAL A 59 -10.95 6.95 -8.50
C VAL A 59 -11.69 7.21 -9.80
N GLY A 60 -11.04 7.89 -10.74
CA GLY A 60 -11.54 8.09 -12.11
C GLY A 60 -11.32 6.86 -12.99
N LEU A 61 -12.06 6.75 -14.09
CA LEU A 61 -11.93 5.65 -15.06
C LEU A 61 -10.53 5.58 -15.71
N GLY A 62 -9.79 6.68 -15.69
CA GLY A 62 -8.47 6.79 -16.32
C GLY A 62 -7.38 5.95 -15.66
N THR A 63 -7.47 5.69 -14.36
CA THR A 63 -6.46 4.94 -13.59
C THR A 63 -6.28 3.49 -14.08
N PHE A 64 -7.26 2.94 -14.78
CA PHE A 64 -7.23 1.57 -15.28
C PHE A 64 -6.84 1.47 -16.77
N ARG A 65 -6.46 2.60 -17.40
CA ARG A 65 -5.99 2.59 -18.79
C ARG A 65 -4.55 2.08 -18.85
N PRO A 66 -4.19 1.25 -19.85
CA PRO A 66 -2.80 0.90 -20.09
C PRO A 66 -1.98 2.16 -20.43
N VAL A 67 -0.73 2.15 -19.98
CA VAL A 67 0.26 3.15 -20.39
C VAL A 67 0.55 2.92 -21.87
N LYS A 68 0.43 3.96 -22.69
CA LYS A 68 0.65 3.89 -24.15
C LYS A 68 1.87 4.66 -24.60
N GLU A 69 2.39 5.48 -23.72
CA GLU A 69 3.53 6.34 -23.95
C GLU A 69 4.83 5.54 -23.81
N ASP A 70 5.78 5.76 -24.71
CA ASP A 70 7.11 5.15 -24.67
C ASP A 70 7.98 5.75 -23.55
N GLU A 71 7.79 7.03 -23.25
CA GLU A 71 8.47 7.73 -22.16
C GLU A 71 7.50 7.90 -20.97
N ILE A 72 7.97 7.50 -19.78
CA ILE A 72 7.14 7.49 -18.55
C ILE A 72 6.68 8.90 -18.17
N GLU A 73 7.56 9.90 -18.39
CA GLU A 73 7.29 11.30 -18.03
C GLU A 73 6.16 11.93 -18.87
N ASP A 74 5.90 11.39 -20.04
CA ASP A 74 4.84 11.88 -20.94
C ASP A 74 3.44 11.32 -20.60
N HIS A 75 3.35 10.38 -19.66
CA HIS A 75 2.09 9.76 -19.29
C HIS A 75 1.18 10.73 -18.49
N PRO A 76 0.03 11.16 -19.05
CA PRO A 76 -0.88 12.06 -18.36
C PRO A 76 -1.63 11.32 -17.25
N MET A 77 -1.30 11.59 -16.00
CA MET A 77 -2.09 11.08 -14.87
C MET A 77 -3.42 11.84 -14.77
N HIS A 78 -4.49 11.08 -14.55
CA HIS A 78 -5.80 11.68 -14.28
C HIS A 78 -5.87 12.22 -12.86
N SER A 79 -6.44 13.42 -12.75
CA SER A 79 -6.67 14.03 -11.44
C SER A 79 -7.79 13.32 -10.69
N GLU A 80 -7.56 12.98 -9.43
CA GLU A 80 -8.49 12.28 -8.55
C GLU A 80 -8.64 13.03 -7.23
N PHE A 81 -9.86 13.06 -6.68
CA PHE A 81 -10.14 13.81 -5.45
C PHE A 81 -9.90 12.93 -4.22
N CYS A 82 -9.07 13.41 -3.30
CA CYS A 82 -8.69 12.72 -2.07
C CYS A 82 -9.20 13.43 -0.83
N ILE A 83 -9.44 12.66 0.24
CA ILE A 83 -9.76 13.18 1.58
C ILE A 83 -8.96 12.41 2.61
N ILE A 84 -8.24 13.15 3.46
CA ILE A 84 -7.58 12.64 4.66
C ILE A 84 -8.27 13.24 5.87
N PRO A 85 -9.01 12.42 6.66
CA PRO A 85 -9.63 12.87 7.90
C PRO A 85 -8.58 13.27 8.95
N GLU A 86 -8.94 14.21 9.83
CA GLU A 86 -8.07 14.69 10.91
C GLU A 86 -7.61 13.57 11.83
N GLU A 87 -8.51 12.66 12.18
CA GLU A 87 -8.19 11.50 13.01
C GLU A 87 -7.13 10.62 12.36
N THR A 88 -7.25 10.33 11.05
CA THR A 88 -6.27 9.53 10.31
C THR A 88 -4.92 10.24 10.27
N ALA A 89 -4.88 11.53 9.96
CA ALA A 89 -3.64 12.30 9.92
C ALA A 89 -2.94 12.30 11.31
N ARG A 90 -3.70 12.54 12.38
CA ARG A 90 -3.17 12.49 13.75
C ARG A 90 -2.60 11.13 14.10
N MET A 91 -3.33 10.04 13.81
CA MET A 91 -2.87 8.68 14.11
C MET A 91 -1.60 8.31 13.34
N VAL A 92 -1.48 8.70 12.06
CA VAL A 92 -0.27 8.49 11.25
C VAL A 92 0.92 9.21 11.88
N ASN A 93 0.77 10.50 12.19
CA ASN A 93 1.85 11.31 12.75
C ASN A 93 2.30 10.80 14.13
N GLU A 94 1.36 10.43 15.00
CA GLU A 94 1.68 9.78 16.29
C GLU A 94 2.43 8.46 16.10
N THR A 95 2.03 7.65 15.13
CA THR A 95 2.68 6.37 14.84
C THR A 95 4.12 6.58 14.40
N LYS A 96 4.37 7.51 13.48
CA LYS A 96 5.72 7.82 13.01
C LYS A 96 6.58 8.43 14.12
N ALA A 97 6.05 9.36 14.90
CA ALA A 97 6.76 9.96 16.04
C ALA A 97 7.19 8.93 17.09
N ASN A 98 6.46 7.83 17.24
CA ASN A 98 6.78 6.71 18.12
C ASN A 98 7.63 5.59 17.46
N GLY A 99 8.19 5.85 16.26
CA GLY A 99 9.01 4.87 15.52
C GLY A 99 8.21 3.67 14.98
N GLY A 100 6.89 3.81 14.85
CA GLY A 100 6.01 2.83 14.24
C GLY A 100 6.04 2.89 12.72
N ARG A 101 5.29 2.01 12.07
CA ARG A 101 5.21 1.89 10.61
C ARG A 101 3.80 2.19 10.10
N VAL A 102 3.73 2.88 8.98
CA VAL A 102 2.49 3.16 8.23
C VAL A 102 2.34 2.15 7.11
N VAL A 103 1.33 1.30 7.21
CA VAL A 103 1.03 0.25 6.22
C VAL A 103 -0.20 0.68 5.43
N CYS A 104 -0.04 0.92 4.14
CA CYS A 104 -1.15 1.22 3.24
C CYS A 104 -1.81 -0.07 2.74
N ILE A 105 -3.14 -0.08 2.72
CA ILE A 105 -3.94 -1.15 2.13
C ILE A 105 -4.51 -0.65 0.80
N GLY A 106 -3.92 -1.13 -0.29
CA GLY A 106 -4.19 -0.71 -1.65
C GLY A 106 -3.33 0.46 -2.14
N THR A 107 -3.05 0.46 -3.44
CA THR A 107 -2.30 1.53 -4.13
C THR A 107 -3.01 2.88 -4.04
N THR A 108 -4.32 2.89 -3.93
CA THR A 108 -5.14 4.09 -3.74
C THR A 108 -4.87 4.76 -2.40
N SER A 109 -4.77 3.99 -1.29
CA SER A 109 -4.38 4.54 0.02
C SER A 109 -2.96 5.10 -0.02
N CYS A 110 -2.03 4.38 -0.66
CA CYS A 110 -0.66 4.82 -0.86
C CYS A 110 -0.62 6.17 -1.59
N ARG A 111 -1.27 6.28 -2.75
CA ARG A 111 -1.32 7.52 -3.53
C ARG A 111 -1.92 8.68 -2.75
N THR A 112 -3.01 8.44 -2.01
CA THR A 112 -3.66 9.47 -1.18
C THR A 112 -2.71 10.01 -0.11
N VAL A 113 -2.05 9.12 0.63
CA VAL A 113 -1.14 9.49 1.72
C VAL A 113 0.10 10.22 1.17
N GLU A 114 0.72 9.68 0.12
CA GLU A 114 1.92 10.27 -0.48
C GLU A 114 1.66 11.62 -1.14
N SER A 115 0.44 11.86 -1.66
CA SER A 115 0.05 13.14 -2.25
C SER A 115 0.07 14.28 -1.24
N PHE A 116 -0.34 14.01 0.00
CA PHE A 116 -0.56 15.03 1.02
C PHE A 116 0.43 14.96 2.19
N ALA A 117 1.42 14.08 2.11
CA ALA A 117 2.53 14.08 3.04
C ALA A 117 3.54 15.19 2.70
N ASP A 118 3.95 15.95 3.70
CA ASP A 118 5.03 16.92 3.61
C ASP A 118 6.39 16.20 3.39
N ALA A 119 7.44 16.94 3.09
CA ALA A 119 8.76 16.37 2.82
C ALA A 119 9.37 15.62 4.03
N ASP A 120 8.97 15.96 5.23
CA ASP A 120 9.38 15.30 6.48
C ASP A 120 8.51 14.08 6.84
N GLY A 121 7.54 13.74 5.99
CA GLY A 121 6.60 12.64 6.20
C GLY A 121 5.41 12.96 7.07
N THR A 122 5.25 14.22 7.50
CA THR A 122 4.07 14.65 8.25
C THR A 122 2.84 14.66 7.35
N LEU A 123 1.74 14.05 7.81
CA LEU A 123 0.49 14.00 7.10
C LEU A 123 -0.48 15.06 7.64
N ARG A 124 -1.08 15.85 6.75
CA ARG A 124 -2.08 16.86 7.13
C ARG A 124 -3.50 16.39 6.79
N ALA A 125 -4.42 16.72 7.69
CA ALA A 125 -5.85 16.58 7.41
C ALA A 125 -6.25 17.58 6.34
N GLN A 126 -6.69 17.07 5.19
CA GLN A 126 -7.11 17.92 4.08
C GLN A 126 -7.89 17.14 3.01
N SER A 127 -8.48 17.88 2.10
CA SER A 127 -9.06 17.34 0.88
C SER A 127 -8.55 18.13 -0.32
N GLY A 128 -8.40 17.47 -1.45
CA GLY A 128 -7.91 18.12 -2.67
C GLY A 128 -7.74 17.13 -3.82
N TRP A 129 -7.34 17.68 -4.95
CA TRP A 129 -7.06 16.92 -6.15
C TRP A 129 -5.60 16.46 -6.16
N THR A 130 -5.35 15.26 -6.70
CA THR A 130 -4.02 14.71 -6.91
C THR A 130 -3.93 14.06 -8.28
N ASP A 131 -2.81 14.26 -8.93
CA ASP A 131 -2.36 13.60 -10.14
C ASP A 131 -1.04 12.84 -9.92
N ILE A 132 -0.76 12.48 -8.65
CA ILE A 132 0.49 11.86 -8.28
C ILE A 132 0.78 10.62 -9.12
N PHE A 133 1.94 10.61 -9.75
CA PHE A 133 2.48 9.49 -10.49
C PHE A 133 3.70 8.92 -9.77
N ILE A 134 3.57 7.70 -9.24
CA ILE A 134 4.63 7.02 -8.51
C ILE A 134 5.26 5.97 -9.42
N TYR A 135 6.53 6.15 -9.75
CA TYR A 135 7.32 5.26 -10.60
C TYR A 135 8.74 5.09 -10.05
N PRO A 136 9.56 4.17 -10.56
CA PRO A 136 10.92 3.93 -10.05
C PRO A 136 11.75 5.21 -9.94
N GLY A 137 12.32 5.46 -8.76
CA GLY A 137 13.01 6.70 -8.39
C GLY A 137 12.20 7.60 -7.44
N TYR A 138 10.89 7.36 -7.28
CA TYR A 138 10.08 8.06 -6.29
C TYR A 138 10.56 7.75 -4.87
N LYS A 139 10.64 8.79 -4.02
CA LYS A 139 10.99 8.67 -2.60
C LYS A 139 9.73 8.76 -1.75
N PHE A 140 9.34 7.64 -1.17
CA PHE A 140 8.19 7.59 -0.26
C PHE A 140 8.46 8.44 0.97
N LYS A 141 7.47 9.26 1.35
CA LYS A 141 7.55 10.23 2.44
C LYS A 141 6.93 9.70 3.73
N CYS A 142 5.78 9.06 3.59
CA CYS A 142 4.94 8.69 4.72
C CYS A 142 4.74 7.17 4.85
N MET A 143 4.50 6.47 3.74
CA MET A 143 4.22 5.04 3.73
C MET A 143 5.49 4.21 3.92
N ASP A 144 5.42 3.17 4.76
CA ASP A 144 6.54 2.25 5.05
C ASP A 144 6.30 0.85 4.47
N ALA A 145 5.04 0.47 4.23
CA ALA A 145 4.69 -0.84 3.69
C ALA A 145 3.36 -0.80 2.95
N LEU A 146 3.16 -1.76 2.04
CA LEU A 146 1.98 -1.83 1.18
C LEU A 146 1.42 -3.25 1.12
N VAL A 147 0.12 -3.41 1.32
CA VAL A 147 -0.64 -4.58 0.90
C VAL A 147 -1.42 -4.24 -0.35
N THR A 148 -1.24 -4.99 -1.42
CA THR A 148 -1.94 -4.75 -2.69
C THR A 148 -2.16 -6.04 -3.47
N ASN A 149 -3.13 -6.04 -4.40
CA ASN A 149 -3.32 -7.14 -5.34
C ASN A 149 -2.17 -7.19 -6.36
N PHE A 150 -2.04 -8.30 -7.06
CA PHE A 150 -1.18 -8.36 -8.25
C PHE A 150 -1.83 -7.57 -9.40
N HIS A 151 -1.03 -6.71 -10.04
CA HIS A 151 -1.47 -5.79 -11.08
C HIS A 151 -1.20 -6.36 -12.49
N LEU A 152 -1.89 -5.82 -13.48
CA LEU A 152 -1.65 -6.18 -14.89
C LEU A 152 -0.32 -5.59 -15.39
N PRO A 153 0.32 -6.24 -16.37
CA PRO A 153 1.44 -5.66 -17.09
C PRO A 153 1.09 -4.28 -17.68
N GLU A 154 2.10 -3.45 -17.94
CA GLU A 154 1.96 -2.15 -18.60
C GLU A 154 1.02 -1.17 -17.88
N SER A 155 0.84 -1.35 -16.58
CA SER A 155 0.01 -0.46 -15.75
C SER A 155 0.86 0.46 -14.88
N THR A 156 0.34 1.67 -14.59
CA THR A 156 0.96 2.59 -13.63
C THR A 156 1.12 1.97 -12.24
N LEU A 157 0.29 0.98 -11.91
CA LEU A 157 0.33 0.30 -10.61
C LEU A 157 1.52 -0.64 -10.47
N ILE A 158 1.99 -1.26 -11.56
CA ILE A 158 3.22 -2.07 -11.53
C ILE A 158 4.44 -1.16 -11.36
N MET A 159 4.39 0.07 -11.88
CA MET A 159 5.43 1.07 -11.67
C MET A 159 5.49 1.51 -10.20
N LEU A 160 4.34 1.73 -9.56
CA LEU A 160 4.25 2.08 -8.14
C LEU A 160 4.89 1.01 -7.24
N VAL A 161 4.51 -0.26 -7.40
CA VAL A 161 5.10 -1.33 -6.59
C VAL A 161 6.58 -1.54 -6.90
N SER A 162 7.00 -1.28 -8.14
CA SER A 162 8.42 -1.30 -8.54
C SER A 162 9.21 -0.14 -7.94
N ALA A 163 8.58 1.02 -7.73
CA ALA A 163 9.19 2.13 -7.01
C ALA A 163 9.47 1.78 -5.55
N LEU A 164 8.57 0.99 -4.91
CA LEU A 164 8.70 0.61 -3.50
C LEU A 164 9.74 -0.51 -3.28
N ALA A 165 9.72 -1.57 -4.08
CA ALA A 165 10.54 -2.75 -3.85
C ALA A 165 11.67 -2.96 -4.87
N GLY A 166 11.77 -2.09 -5.87
CA GLY A 166 12.69 -2.27 -6.99
C GLY A 166 12.10 -3.17 -8.09
N ARG A 167 12.37 -2.77 -9.34
CA ARG A 167 11.80 -3.41 -10.53
C ARG A 167 12.14 -4.90 -10.62
N GLU A 168 13.38 -5.28 -10.38
CA GLU A 168 13.82 -6.68 -10.49
C GLU A 168 13.14 -7.57 -9.45
N HIS A 169 13.02 -7.11 -8.21
CA HIS A 169 12.33 -7.85 -7.15
C HIS A 169 10.85 -8.07 -7.47
N ILE A 170 10.18 -7.02 -7.96
CA ILE A 170 8.76 -7.12 -8.36
C ILE A 170 8.59 -8.07 -9.54
N LEU A 171 9.38 -7.97 -10.60
CA LEU A 171 9.26 -8.86 -11.75
C LEU A 171 9.53 -10.32 -11.36
N ASN A 172 10.51 -10.56 -10.47
CA ASN A 172 10.75 -11.92 -9.96
C ASN A 172 9.58 -12.43 -9.09
N ALA A 173 9.01 -11.58 -8.22
CA ALA A 173 7.83 -11.95 -7.43
C ALA A 173 6.63 -12.30 -8.33
N TYR A 174 6.42 -11.54 -9.40
CA TYR A 174 5.36 -11.80 -10.38
C TYR A 174 5.59 -13.11 -11.13
N LYS A 175 6.84 -13.39 -11.55
CA LYS A 175 7.19 -14.68 -12.17
C LYS A 175 6.85 -15.85 -11.24
N ILE A 176 7.26 -15.78 -9.97
CA ILE A 176 6.96 -16.80 -8.96
C ILE A 176 5.44 -16.91 -8.74
N ALA A 177 4.71 -15.80 -8.72
CA ALA A 177 3.26 -15.82 -8.58
C ALA A 177 2.57 -16.54 -9.76
N VAL A 178 3.00 -16.29 -11.00
CA VAL A 178 2.50 -16.99 -12.19
C VAL A 178 2.79 -18.49 -12.12
N GLU A 179 4.03 -18.88 -11.79
CA GLU A 179 4.44 -20.29 -11.66
C GLU A 179 3.63 -21.03 -10.59
N ASN A 180 3.24 -20.34 -9.52
CA ASN A 180 2.42 -20.87 -8.41
C ASN A 180 0.92 -20.64 -8.60
N ARG A 181 0.48 -20.17 -9.77
CA ARG A 181 -0.92 -19.97 -10.14
C ARG A 181 -1.68 -19.02 -9.18
N TYR A 182 -1.02 -17.98 -8.72
CA TYR A 182 -1.69 -16.89 -8.02
C TYR A 182 -2.66 -16.18 -8.95
N ARG A 183 -3.79 -15.72 -8.39
CA ARG A 183 -4.80 -14.98 -9.14
C ARG A 183 -4.40 -13.51 -9.18
N PHE A 184 -4.55 -12.92 -10.34
CA PHE A 184 -4.19 -11.52 -10.59
C PHE A 184 -5.41 -10.62 -10.61
N PHE A 185 -5.18 -9.32 -10.54
CA PHE A 185 -6.15 -8.25 -10.70
C PHE A 185 -7.16 -8.17 -9.53
N SER A 186 -8.33 -7.53 -9.80
CA SER A 186 -9.41 -7.41 -8.82
C SER A 186 -9.90 -8.78 -8.38
N PHE A 187 -10.15 -8.97 -7.09
CA PHE A 187 -10.51 -10.27 -6.50
C PHE A 187 -9.45 -11.38 -6.63
N GLY A 188 -8.24 -11.03 -7.08
CA GLY A 188 -7.08 -11.91 -7.09
C GLY A 188 -6.43 -12.02 -5.70
N ASP A 189 -5.26 -12.64 -5.68
CA ASP A 189 -4.45 -12.76 -4.47
C ASP A 189 -3.71 -11.45 -4.19
N ALA A 190 -3.19 -11.27 -2.98
CA ALA A 190 -2.48 -10.07 -2.56
C ALA A 190 -1.01 -10.36 -2.25
N MET A 191 -0.19 -9.32 -2.34
CA MET A 191 1.18 -9.31 -1.88
C MET A 191 1.35 -8.27 -0.78
N PHE A 192 2.26 -8.56 0.16
CA PHE A 192 2.72 -7.62 1.17
C PHE A 192 4.15 -7.21 0.85
N ILE A 193 4.37 -5.91 0.71
CA ILE A 193 5.66 -5.31 0.37
C ILE A 193 6.10 -4.45 1.54
N ALA A 194 7.25 -4.78 2.15
CA ALA A 194 7.84 -4.01 3.25
C ALA A 194 9.35 -4.25 3.31
N ASP A 195 10.09 -3.25 3.79
CA ASP A 195 11.50 -3.38 4.11
C ASP A 195 11.72 -4.12 5.46
N GLY A 196 12.88 -4.77 5.59
CA GLY A 196 13.32 -5.37 6.85
C GLY A 196 12.44 -6.52 7.36
N LEU A 197 11.68 -7.16 6.48
CA LEU A 197 11.16 -8.49 6.74
C LEU A 197 12.32 -9.46 6.51
N ASP A 198 13.09 -9.75 7.58
CA ASP A 198 13.97 -10.88 7.54
C ASP A 198 13.13 -12.08 7.13
N ALA A 199 13.46 -12.65 5.99
CA ALA A 199 12.98 -13.97 5.61
C ALA A 199 13.56 -14.90 6.67
N GLY A 200 12.83 -15.04 7.78
CA GLY A 200 13.26 -15.89 8.88
C GLY A 200 13.76 -17.19 8.29
N SER A 201 15.00 -17.52 8.55
CA SER A 201 15.62 -18.81 8.24
C SER A 201 14.59 -19.88 8.54
N ALA A 202 14.10 -20.51 7.48
CA ALA A 202 13.38 -21.76 7.62
C ALA A 202 14.43 -22.80 7.97
N GLU A 203 14.54 -23.17 9.21
CA GLU A 203 15.00 -24.49 9.62
C GLU A 203 13.91 -25.51 9.37
#